data_1e41bebf27a421fc64081dc66821699c
#
_entry.id   1e41bebf27a421fc64081dc66821699c
#
_cell.length_a   1.000
_cell.length_b   1.000
_cell.length_c   1.000
_cell.angle_alpha   90.00
_cell.angle_beta   90.00
_cell.angle_gamma   90.00
#
_symmetry.space_group_name_H-M   'P 1'
#
loop_
_entity.id
_entity.type
_entity.pdbx_description
1 polymer ?
#
loop_
_entity_poly.entity_id
_entity_poly.type
_entity_poly.pdbx_seq_one_letter_code
_entity_poly.pdbx_strand_id
1 'polypeptide(L)'
;MAFKAKYDVCFLMGDDVQFTTNSWDKEILKIFDQYADKIVMVSPLDNRKSQAIRNERIIKNMKEPYYIKNFPTHIGTPHFCLHKNWINAVGYFAPPQFWHWYVDTWTKKIAIKLGRCVILPYAQYKSKKFTTDNTARRIRGIKNINERDNWVWEKTQSRWLTAEIDLLKKFIEDYEKPVSKN
;
A
#
# COMPACT_ATOMS: atom_id res chain seq x y z
N MET A 1 -1.87 14.67 -7.96
CA MET A 1 -2.00 15.29 -6.61
C MET A 1 -0.84 14.97 -5.68
N ALA A 2 -0.34 13.73 -5.62
CA ALA A 2 0.74 13.35 -4.68
C ALA A 2 2.03 14.18 -4.80
N PHE A 3 2.43 14.58 -6.02
CA PHE A 3 3.61 15.44 -6.24
C PHE A 3 3.49 16.85 -5.64
N LYS A 4 2.28 17.32 -5.35
CA LYS A 4 2.01 18.61 -4.71
C LYS A 4 1.82 18.49 -3.19
N ALA A 5 1.95 17.29 -2.62
CA ALA A 5 1.80 17.10 -1.19
C ALA A 5 2.92 17.84 -0.43
N LYS A 6 2.55 18.49 0.65
CA LYS A 6 3.49 19.23 1.52
C LYS A 6 4.47 18.30 2.23
N TYR A 7 4.03 17.09 2.57
CA TYR A 7 4.79 16.10 3.35
C TYR A 7 5.29 14.97 2.46
N ASP A 8 6.33 14.26 2.94
CA ASP A 8 7.01 13.24 2.16
C ASP A 8 6.32 11.88 2.16
N VAL A 9 5.47 11.62 3.14
CA VAL A 9 4.68 10.38 3.22
C VAL A 9 3.24 10.65 2.78
N CYS A 10 2.78 9.87 1.80
CA CYS A 10 1.42 9.90 1.28
C CYS A 10 0.67 8.65 1.75
N PHE A 11 -0.59 8.84 2.17
CA PHE A 11 -1.43 7.75 2.64
C PHE A 11 -2.67 7.58 1.74
N LEU A 12 -2.83 6.38 1.16
CA LEU A 12 -4.07 5.96 0.52
C LEU A 12 -5.05 5.51 1.60
N MET A 13 -6.10 6.26 1.81
CA MET A 13 -7.07 6.03 2.87
C MET A 13 -8.49 6.36 2.41
N GLY A 14 -9.47 5.53 2.80
CA GLY A 14 -10.88 5.87 2.65
C GLY A 14 -11.28 7.00 3.62
N ASP A 15 -12.32 7.74 3.27
CA ASP A 15 -12.89 8.82 4.08
C ASP A 15 -13.64 8.32 5.33
N ASP A 16 -13.90 7.03 5.40
CA ASP A 16 -14.58 6.33 6.50
C ASP A 16 -13.63 5.70 7.54
N VAL A 17 -12.33 5.92 7.40
CA VAL A 17 -11.30 5.32 8.26
C VAL A 17 -11.10 6.15 9.52
N GLN A 18 -11.11 5.49 10.66
CA GLN A 18 -10.79 6.07 11.96
C GLN A 18 -9.68 5.25 12.62
N PHE A 19 -8.55 5.87 12.91
CA PHE A 19 -7.50 5.23 13.71
C PHE A 19 -7.95 5.01 15.15
N THR A 20 -7.64 3.84 15.67
CA THR A 20 -7.96 3.42 17.04
C THR A 20 -6.73 3.38 17.94
N THR A 21 -5.55 3.55 17.37
CA THR A 21 -4.28 3.60 18.08
C THR A 21 -3.74 5.02 18.11
N ASN A 22 -3.30 5.49 19.27
CA ASN A 22 -2.62 6.78 19.41
C ASN A 22 -1.23 6.71 18.78
N SER A 23 -0.77 7.85 18.23
CA SER A 23 0.57 7.99 17.63
C SER A 23 0.86 6.98 16.49
N TRP A 24 -0.17 6.51 15.81
CA TRP A 24 -0.05 5.60 14.66
C TRP A 24 0.83 6.17 13.54
N ASP A 25 0.80 7.47 13.35
CA ASP A 25 1.62 8.22 12.41
C ASP A 25 3.12 8.10 12.72
N LYS A 26 3.49 8.23 13.99
CA LYS A 26 4.88 8.06 14.44
C LYS A 26 5.38 6.63 14.19
N GLU A 27 4.53 5.64 14.41
CA GLU A 27 4.87 4.25 14.16
C GLU A 27 5.10 3.97 12.67
N ILE A 28 4.30 4.57 11.80
CA ILE A 28 4.50 4.51 10.34
C ILE A 28 5.85 5.15 9.96
N LEU A 29 6.17 6.33 10.49
CA LEU A 29 7.42 7.03 10.19
C LEU A 29 8.65 6.23 10.63
N LYS A 30 8.62 5.57 11.79
CA LYS A 30 9.71 4.70 12.26
C LYS A 30 10.06 3.59 11.26
N ILE A 31 9.07 3.05 10.52
CA ILE A 31 9.36 2.06 9.48
C ILE A 31 10.08 2.71 8.30
N PHE A 32 9.63 3.89 7.85
CA PHE A 32 10.34 4.59 6.78
C PHE A 32 11.78 4.92 7.17
N ASP A 33 12.05 5.21 8.45
CA ASP A 33 13.39 5.53 8.94
C ASP A 33 14.36 4.34 8.95
N GLN A 34 13.84 3.12 8.91
CA GLN A 34 14.67 1.91 8.76
C GLN A 34 15.24 1.73 7.35
N TYR A 35 14.71 2.45 6.36
CA TYR A 35 15.12 2.37 4.95
C TYR A 35 15.71 3.71 4.51
N ALA A 36 17.01 3.74 4.18
CA ALA A 36 17.66 4.96 3.73
C ALA A 36 16.98 5.55 2.48
N ASP A 37 16.65 4.69 1.53
CA ASP A 37 15.95 5.02 0.27
C ASP A 37 14.46 5.35 0.47
N LYS A 38 13.87 5.00 1.62
CA LYS A 38 12.44 5.16 1.93
C LYS A 38 11.49 4.36 1.00
N ILE A 39 12.01 3.41 0.22
CA ILE A 39 11.21 2.55 -0.67
C ILE A 39 10.64 1.38 0.12
N VAL A 40 9.51 1.60 0.73
CA VAL A 40 8.77 0.59 1.49
C VAL A 40 7.26 0.93 1.43
N MET A 41 6.42 -0.09 1.36
CA MET A 41 4.97 0.04 1.56
C MET A 41 4.64 -0.30 3.00
N VAL A 42 4.03 0.63 3.72
CA VAL A 42 3.62 0.44 5.11
C VAL A 42 2.09 0.46 5.19
N SER A 43 1.51 -0.57 5.75
CA SER A 43 0.05 -0.68 5.94
C SER A 43 -0.29 -0.84 7.41
N PRO A 44 -1.12 0.03 8.00
CA PRO A 44 -1.73 -0.24 9.28
C PRO A 44 -2.73 -1.39 9.17
N LEU A 45 -3.07 -2.03 10.28
CA LEU A 45 -3.97 -3.17 10.32
C LEU A 45 -5.43 -2.74 10.47
N ASP A 46 -6.31 -3.30 9.63
CA ASP A 46 -7.76 -3.16 9.79
C ASP A 46 -8.27 -3.95 11.00
N ASN A 47 -8.82 -3.25 11.98
CA ASN A 47 -9.33 -3.85 13.22
C ASN A 47 -10.81 -4.31 13.13
N ARG A 48 -11.39 -4.37 11.94
CA ARG A 48 -12.75 -4.88 11.80
C ARG A 48 -12.83 -6.34 12.26
N LYS A 49 -13.93 -6.70 12.93
CA LYS A 49 -14.30 -8.09 13.22
C LYS A 49 -14.86 -8.80 11.96
N SER A 50 -14.36 -8.48 10.78
CA SER A 50 -14.68 -9.27 9.60
C SER A 50 -14.05 -10.64 9.77
N GLN A 51 -14.61 -11.63 9.10
CA GLN A 51 -14.15 -13.03 9.08
C GLN A 51 -12.72 -13.17 8.57
N ALA A 52 -11.87 -12.37 9.15
CA ALA A 52 -10.49 -12.25 8.80
C ALA A 52 -9.85 -13.60 9.01
N ILE A 53 -9.43 -14.12 7.96
CA ILE A 53 -8.49 -15.15 7.68
C ILE A 53 -7.62 -15.42 8.91
N ARG A 54 -7.46 -16.68 9.22
CA ARG A 54 -6.71 -17.22 10.39
C ARG A 54 -5.37 -16.48 10.63
N ASN A 55 -4.72 -16.03 9.58
CA ASN A 55 -3.44 -15.31 9.63
C ASN A 55 -3.56 -13.86 10.16
N GLU A 56 -4.66 -13.15 9.87
CA GLU A 56 -4.88 -11.80 10.42
C GLU A 56 -5.11 -11.82 11.94
N ARG A 57 -5.72 -12.90 12.47
CA ARG A 57 -5.88 -13.05 13.93
C ARG A 57 -4.54 -13.22 14.64
N ILE A 58 -3.60 -13.92 14.02
CA ILE A 58 -2.25 -14.09 14.55
C ILE A 58 -1.51 -12.76 14.52
N ILE A 59 -1.53 -12.07 13.37
CA ILE A 59 -0.84 -10.80 13.19
C ILE A 59 -1.40 -9.71 14.11
N LYS A 60 -2.71 -9.68 14.35
CA LYS A 60 -3.38 -8.67 15.18
C LYS A 60 -2.83 -8.58 16.61
N ASN A 61 -2.26 -9.65 17.14
CA ASN A 61 -1.71 -9.71 18.48
C ASN A 61 -0.18 -9.51 18.52
N MET A 62 0.46 -9.32 17.37
CA MET A 62 1.89 -9.05 17.32
C MET A 62 2.19 -7.61 17.77
N LYS A 63 3.29 -7.45 18.48
CA LYS A 63 3.83 -6.14 18.89
C LYS A 63 4.88 -5.60 17.93
N GLU A 64 5.35 -6.44 17.01
CA GLU A 64 6.40 -6.14 16.06
C GLU A 64 5.84 -5.97 14.64
N PRO A 65 6.52 -5.21 13.77
CA PRO A 65 6.15 -5.11 12.37
C PRO A 65 6.13 -6.48 11.70
N TYR A 66 5.13 -6.72 10.85
CA TYR A 66 5.01 -7.96 10.10
C TYR A 66 5.40 -7.74 8.64
N TYR A 67 6.46 -8.41 8.21
CA TYR A 67 6.99 -8.36 6.85
C TYR A 67 6.34 -9.43 5.98
N ILE A 68 5.61 -9.02 4.94
CA ILE A 68 5.01 -9.96 3.99
C ILE A 68 6.07 -10.39 2.98
N LYS A 69 6.37 -11.70 2.97
CA LYS A 69 7.42 -12.27 2.10
C LYS A 69 6.88 -12.90 0.81
N ASN A 70 5.64 -13.35 0.81
CA ASN A 70 5.08 -14.15 -0.27
C ASN A 70 3.72 -13.64 -0.75
N PHE A 71 3.46 -13.80 -2.05
CA PHE A 71 2.19 -13.56 -2.70
C PHE A 71 1.71 -14.86 -3.39
N PRO A 72 0.42 -15.23 -3.39
CA PRO A 72 -0.69 -14.48 -2.83
C PRO A 72 -0.72 -14.49 -1.30
N THR A 73 -1.17 -13.39 -0.72
CA THR A 73 -1.38 -13.26 0.71
C THR A 73 -2.85 -12.96 0.97
N HIS A 74 -3.39 -13.59 1.99
CA HIS A 74 -4.76 -13.35 2.42
C HIS A 74 -4.93 -12.10 3.29
N ILE A 75 -3.83 -11.41 3.60
CA ILE A 75 -3.86 -10.19 4.37
C ILE A 75 -4.17 -9.02 3.44
N GLY A 76 -5.31 -8.38 3.66
CA GLY A 76 -5.69 -7.17 2.93
C GLY A 76 -4.83 -5.97 3.35
N THR A 77 -4.49 -5.12 2.39
CA THR A 77 -3.79 -3.85 2.62
C THR A 77 -4.50 -2.71 1.90
N PRO A 78 -5.83 -2.52 2.12
CA PRO A 78 -6.61 -1.55 1.37
C PRO A 78 -6.18 -0.11 1.63
N HIS A 79 -5.51 0.12 2.75
CA HIS A 79 -4.97 1.41 3.15
C HIS A 79 -3.48 1.26 3.41
N PHE A 80 -2.67 2.11 2.77
CA PHE A 80 -1.22 2.03 2.86
C PHE A 80 -0.55 3.38 2.67
N CYS A 81 0.68 3.47 3.13
CA CYS A 81 1.55 4.62 3.00
C CYS A 81 2.70 4.32 2.04
N LEU A 82 3.06 5.32 1.24
CA LEU A 82 4.26 5.37 0.42
C LEU A 82 4.99 6.69 0.67
N HIS A 83 6.32 6.66 0.63
CA HIS A 83 7.13 7.86 0.61
C HIS A 83 7.20 8.47 -0.79
N LYS A 84 7.45 9.77 -0.92
CA LYS A 84 7.64 10.46 -2.20
C LYS A 84 8.70 9.82 -3.09
N ASN A 85 9.73 9.22 -2.50
CA ASN A 85 10.76 8.52 -3.26
C ASN A 85 10.19 7.38 -4.11
N TRP A 86 9.24 6.61 -3.56
CA TRP A 86 8.50 5.62 -4.35
C TRP A 86 7.75 6.27 -5.51
N ILE A 87 7.01 7.35 -5.19
CA ILE A 87 6.21 8.08 -6.18
C ILE A 87 7.11 8.67 -7.28
N ASN A 88 8.26 9.22 -6.92
CA ASN A 88 9.22 9.77 -7.86
C ASN A 88 9.84 8.69 -8.76
N ALA A 89 10.10 7.50 -8.21
CA ALA A 89 10.67 6.39 -8.97
C ALA A 89 9.71 5.84 -10.05
N VAL A 90 8.41 5.69 -9.71
CA VAL A 90 7.43 5.12 -10.63
C VAL A 90 6.56 6.15 -11.35
N GLY A 91 6.58 7.42 -10.93
CA GLY A 91 5.84 8.50 -11.55
C GLY A 91 4.40 8.71 -11.05
N TYR A 92 3.91 7.93 -10.08
CA TYR A 92 2.55 8.04 -9.55
C TYR A 92 2.42 7.51 -8.11
N PHE A 93 1.36 7.90 -7.41
CA PHE A 93 0.99 7.34 -6.11
C PHE A 93 0.01 6.17 -6.25
N ALA A 94 -1.02 6.33 -7.06
CA ALA A 94 -1.97 5.28 -7.40
C ALA A 94 -1.78 4.89 -8.88
N PRO A 95 -1.67 3.61 -9.22
CA PRO A 95 -1.46 3.14 -10.59
C PRO A 95 -2.54 3.68 -11.52
N PRO A 96 -2.20 4.50 -12.53
CA PRO A 96 -3.18 5.23 -13.35
C PRO A 96 -4.01 4.35 -14.26
N GLN A 97 -3.57 3.10 -14.48
CA GLN A 97 -4.27 2.12 -15.30
C GLN A 97 -5.56 1.60 -14.64
N PHE A 98 -5.68 1.67 -13.30
CA PHE A 98 -6.86 1.23 -12.57
C PHE A 98 -7.78 2.41 -12.23
N TRP A 99 -9.08 2.19 -12.32
CA TRP A 99 -10.06 3.21 -11.95
C TRP A 99 -10.47 3.14 -10.48
N HIS A 100 -10.49 1.92 -9.91
CA HIS A 100 -10.90 1.72 -8.51
C HIS A 100 -10.29 0.48 -7.88
N TRP A 101 -10.38 -0.69 -8.55
CA TRP A 101 -9.91 -1.97 -8.05
C TRP A 101 -8.43 -2.18 -8.31
N TYR A 102 -7.80 -3.05 -7.54
CA TYR A 102 -6.41 -3.47 -7.70
C TYR A 102 -5.32 -2.45 -7.37
N VAL A 103 -5.62 -1.21 -7.01
CA VAL A 103 -4.61 -0.21 -6.63
C VAL A 103 -3.75 -0.70 -5.47
N ASP A 104 -4.40 -1.17 -4.40
CA ASP A 104 -3.74 -1.76 -3.22
C ASP A 104 -3.04 -3.08 -3.55
N THR A 105 -3.69 -3.92 -4.32
CA THR A 105 -3.16 -5.24 -4.72
C THR A 105 -1.92 -5.11 -5.60
N TRP A 106 -1.92 -4.15 -6.54
CA TRP A 106 -0.79 -3.84 -7.41
C TRP A 106 0.41 -3.38 -6.59
N THR A 107 0.23 -2.34 -5.79
CA THR A 107 1.30 -1.77 -4.95
C THR A 107 1.84 -2.81 -3.98
N LYS A 108 0.96 -3.59 -3.34
CA LYS A 108 1.35 -4.70 -2.46
C LYS A 108 2.20 -5.75 -3.19
N LYS A 109 1.81 -6.14 -4.40
CA LYS A 109 2.55 -7.16 -5.18
C LYS A 109 3.97 -6.69 -5.51
N ILE A 110 4.13 -5.42 -5.88
CA ILE A 110 5.45 -4.80 -6.08
C ILE A 110 6.25 -4.81 -4.78
N ALA A 111 5.67 -4.30 -3.69
CA ALA A 111 6.32 -4.23 -2.39
C ALA A 111 6.79 -5.61 -1.88
N ILE A 112 5.98 -6.66 -2.07
CA ILE A 112 6.36 -8.03 -1.71
C ILE A 112 7.52 -8.52 -2.56
N LYS A 113 7.51 -8.27 -3.87
CA LYS A 113 8.60 -8.67 -4.79
C LYS A 113 9.93 -7.97 -4.46
N LEU A 114 9.86 -6.78 -3.89
CA LEU A 114 11.02 -6.04 -3.40
C LEU A 114 11.44 -6.46 -1.97
N GLY A 115 10.66 -7.28 -1.27
CA GLY A 115 10.87 -7.54 0.17
C GLY A 115 10.58 -6.33 1.07
N ARG A 116 9.77 -5.39 0.59
CA ARG A 116 9.51 -4.08 1.20
C ARG A 116 8.02 -3.86 1.52
N CYS A 117 7.29 -4.91 1.92
CA CYS A 117 5.88 -4.84 2.33
C CYS A 117 5.73 -5.09 3.83
N VAL A 118 5.32 -4.07 4.58
CA VAL A 118 5.25 -4.10 6.04
C VAL A 118 3.83 -3.81 6.50
N ILE A 119 3.32 -4.65 7.42
CA ILE A 119 2.08 -4.39 8.16
C ILE A 119 2.44 -4.04 9.59
N LEU A 120 1.77 -3.02 10.12
CA LEU A 120 1.87 -2.60 11.53
C LEU A 120 0.66 -3.10 12.32
N PRO A 121 0.78 -4.23 13.03
CA PRO A 121 -0.34 -4.82 13.78
C PRO A 121 -0.87 -3.92 14.89
N TYR A 122 0.02 -3.10 15.44
CA TYR A 122 -0.26 -2.19 16.55
C TYR A 122 -0.71 -0.79 16.09
N ALA A 123 -0.56 -0.43 14.82
CA ALA A 123 -1.18 0.75 14.23
C ALA A 123 -2.52 0.34 13.61
N GLN A 124 -3.60 0.43 14.39
CA GLN A 124 -4.90 -0.12 14.01
C GLN A 124 -5.89 0.97 13.63
N TYR A 125 -6.74 0.65 12.66
CA TYR A 125 -7.86 1.49 12.27
C TYR A 125 -9.17 0.69 12.18
N LYS A 126 -10.29 1.40 12.19
CA LYS A 126 -11.62 0.86 11.88
C LYS A 126 -12.17 1.61 10.68
N SER A 127 -12.69 0.89 9.70
CA SER A 127 -13.56 1.49 8.68
C SER A 127 -15.02 1.38 9.14
N LYS A 128 -15.80 2.43 8.94
CA LYS A 128 -17.25 2.38 9.16
C LYS A 128 -17.87 1.38 8.18
N LYS A 129 -18.85 0.58 8.63
CA LYS A 129 -19.54 -0.38 7.75
C LYS A 129 -20.35 0.36 6.68
N PHE A 130 -20.06 0.12 5.43
CA PHE A 130 -20.71 0.70 4.25
C PHE A 130 -22.06 0.09 3.86
N THR A 131 -22.82 -0.53 4.75
CA THR A 131 -24.08 -1.15 4.35
C THR A 131 -25.12 -0.16 3.81
N THR A 132 -24.91 1.14 3.99
CA THR A 132 -25.83 2.20 3.57
C THR A 132 -25.19 3.35 2.78
N ASP A 133 -23.88 3.27 2.48
CA ASP A 133 -23.19 4.37 1.80
C ASP A 133 -23.57 4.44 0.32
N ASN A 134 -24.12 5.60 -0.06
CA ASN A 134 -24.52 5.91 -1.44
C ASN A 134 -23.32 5.91 -2.40
N THR A 135 -22.11 6.28 -1.94
CA THR A 135 -20.89 6.29 -2.73
C THR A 135 -20.48 4.86 -3.10
N ALA A 136 -20.45 3.95 -2.14
CA ALA A 136 -20.16 2.54 -2.39
C ALA A 136 -21.22 1.88 -3.30
N ARG A 137 -22.52 2.24 -3.14
CA ARG A 137 -23.58 1.80 -4.05
C ARG A 137 -23.38 2.35 -5.46
N ARG A 138 -23.03 3.63 -5.58
CA ARG A 138 -22.76 4.28 -6.87
C ARG A 138 -21.58 3.64 -7.58
N ILE A 139 -20.46 3.41 -6.91
CA ILE A 139 -19.27 2.76 -7.48
C ILE A 139 -19.60 1.32 -7.93
N ARG A 140 -20.31 0.55 -7.09
CA ARG A 140 -20.75 -0.82 -7.45
C ARG A 140 -21.77 -0.83 -8.57
N GLY A 141 -22.56 0.24 -8.71
CA GLY A 141 -23.52 0.44 -9.78
C GLY A 141 -22.91 0.93 -11.10
N ILE A 142 -21.65 1.35 -11.12
CA ILE A 142 -20.94 1.65 -12.37
C ILE A 142 -20.69 0.33 -13.07
N LYS A 143 -21.58 0.05 -14.03
CA LYS A 143 -21.49 -1.12 -14.89
C LYS A 143 -20.08 -1.18 -15.50
N ASN A 144 -19.43 -2.33 -15.36
CA ASN A 144 -18.13 -2.64 -15.99
C ASN A 144 -16.87 -2.08 -15.34
N ILE A 145 -16.89 -1.37 -14.20
CA ILE A 145 -15.64 -0.92 -13.55
C ILE A 145 -14.78 -2.12 -13.10
N ASN A 146 -15.43 -3.13 -12.53
CA ASN A 146 -14.78 -4.38 -12.13
C ASN A 146 -14.23 -5.15 -13.33
N GLU A 147 -15.02 -5.29 -14.38
CA GLU A 147 -14.64 -6.03 -15.58
C GLU A 147 -13.46 -5.35 -16.29
N ARG A 148 -13.50 -4.01 -16.37
CA ARG A 148 -12.39 -3.23 -16.92
C ARG A 148 -11.11 -3.39 -16.11
N ASP A 149 -11.17 -3.20 -14.79
CA ASP A 149 -9.98 -3.28 -13.95
C ASP A 149 -9.43 -4.72 -13.87
N ASN A 150 -10.29 -5.75 -13.93
CA ASN A 150 -9.89 -7.15 -14.11
C ASN A 150 -9.15 -7.37 -15.42
N TRP A 151 -9.73 -6.89 -16.53
CA TRP A 151 -9.10 -6.99 -17.84
C TRP A 151 -7.73 -6.29 -17.88
N VAL A 152 -7.64 -5.07 -17.32
CA VAL A 152 -6.37 -4.35 -17.21
C VAL A 152 -5.37 -5.16 -16.37
N TRP A 153 -5.79 -5.69 -15.23
CA TRP A 153 -4.96 -6.54 -14.38
C TRP A 153 -4.37 -7.73 -15.15
N GLU A 154 -5.22 -8.50 -15.83
CA GLU A 154 -4.79 -9.66 -16.60
C GLU A 154 -3.79 -9.31 -17.72
N LYS A 155 -4.01 -8.20 -18.41
CA LYS A 155 -3.18 -7.78 -19.55
C LYS A 155 -1.87 -7.11 -19.14
N THR A 156 -1.82 -6.47 -17.98
CA THR A 156 -0.68 -5.60 -17.63
C THR A 156 0.23 -6.18 -16.56
N GLN A 157 -0.26 -7.10 -15.70
CA GLN A 157 0.47 -7.53 -14.50
C GLN A 157 1.85 -8.15 -14.78
N SER A 158 2.07 -8.84 -15.91
CA SER A 158 3.35 -9.46 -16.20
C SER A 158 4.41 -8.43 -16.60
N ARG A 159 4.09 -7.58 -17.57
CA ARG A 159 5.06 -6.65 -18.18
C ARG A 159 5.25 -5.38 -17.36
N TRP A 160 4.15 -4.72 -16.98
CA TRP A 160 4.24 -3.43 -16.31
C TRP A 160 4.67 -3.56 -14.85
N LEU A 161 4.22 -4.60 -14.17
CA LEU A 161 4.66 -4.89 -12.81
C LEU A 161 6.18 -5.10 -12.76
N THR A 162 6.74 -5.84 -13.71
CA THR A 162 8.18 -6.07 -13.81
C THR A 162 8.93 -4.75 -14.05
N ALA A 163 8.45 -3.93 -15.00
CA ALA A 163 9.07 -2.65 -15.29
C ALA A 163 9.10 -1.71 -14.06
N GLU A 164 8.02 -1.66 -13.29
CA GLU A 164 7.97 -0.84 -12.07
C GLU A 164 8.88 -1.38 -10.96
N ILE A 165 8.97 -2.70 -10.81
CA ILE A 165 9.92 -3.33 -9.88
C ILE A 165 11.35 -2.95 -10.26
N ASP A 166 11.70 -2.98 -11.54
CA ASP A 166 13.04 -2.65 -12.02
C ASP A 166 13.38 -1.16 -11.83
N LEU A 167 12.40 -0.26 -12.02
CA LEU A 167 12.57 1.17 -11.70
C LEU A 167 12.86 1.38 -10.21
N LEU A 168 12.14 0.71 -9.34
CA LEU A 168 12.33 0.84 -7.89
C LEU A 168 13.65 0.20 -7.44
N LYS A 169 14.05 -0.94 -7.99
CA LYS A 169 15.36 -1.55 -7.72
C LYS A 169 16.49 -0.60 -8.12
N LYS A 170 16.41 -0.04 -9.33
CA LYS A 170 17.39 0.93 -9.79
C LYS A 170 17.47 2.14 -8.87
N PHE A 171 16.32 2.65 -8.41
CA PHE A 171 16.29 3.78 -7.46
C PHE A 171 16.99 3.41 -6.14
N ILE A 172 16.74 2.21 -5.60
CA ILE A 172 17.39 1.70 -4.38
C ILE A 172 18.91 1.60 -4.58
N GLU A 173 19.35 0.99 -5.68
CA GLU A 173 20.77 0.83 -6.02
C GLU A 173 21.48 2.18 -6.19
N ASP A 174 20.84 3.15 -6.85
CA ASP A 174 21.39 4.49 -7.03
C ASP A 174 21.48 5.27 -5.70
N TYR A 175 20.56 5.00 -4.77
CA TYR A 175 20.56 5.61 -3.44
C TYR A 175 21.68 5.05 -2.54
N GLU A 176 22.03 3.78 -2.70
CA GLU A 176 23.07 3.08 -1.92
C GLU A 176 24.50 3.38 -2.42
N LYS A 177 24.64 3.95 -3.62
CA LYS A 177 25.96 4.32 -4.15
C LYS A 177 26.57 5.45 -3.30
N PRO A 178 27.82 5.29 -2.84
CA PRO A 178 28.50 6.38 -2.14
C PRO A 178 28.59 7.59 -3.07
N VAL A 179 28.20 8.76 -2.57
CA VAL A 179 28.40 10.02 -3.27
C VAL A 179 29.90 10.17 -3.48
N SER A 180 30.37 10.00 -4.72
CA SER A 180 31.76 10.32 -5.07
C SER A 180 31.99 11.78 -4.77
N LYS A 181 32.72 12.06 -3.68
CA LYS A 181 33.17 13.41 -3.38
C LYS A 181 34.16 13.80 -4.47
N ASN A 182 33.70 14.53 -5.49
CA ASN A 182 34.55 15.32 -6.38
C ASN A 182 35.08 16.53 -5.62
#